data_460eb0f645167d557cac15fcc12a7ce6
#
_entry.id   460eb0f645167d557cac15fcc12a7ce6
#
_cell.length_a   1.000
_cell.length_b   1.000
_cell.length_c   1.000
_cell.angle_alpha   90.00
_cell.angle_beta   90.00
_cell.angle_gamma   90.00
#
_symmetry.space_group_name_H-M   'P 1'
#
loop_
_entity.id
_entity.type
_entity.pdbx_description
1 polymer ?
#
loop_
_entity_poly.entity_id
_entity_poly.type
_entity_poly.pdbx_seq_one_letter_code
_entity_poly.pdbx_strand_id
1 'polypeptide(L)'
;MWFDDATIYQIYPLGLCGAPLQNDGSDQTGEHRILRVLDWVKHIKKLGATCVLFNPLFDSDAHGYDTRDYNRVDPRLGTKEDFQAVCKALHEAGIRVMLDGVFNHVGRGFWAFRDVQEKKWDSAYKDWFHISFDGNTGYNDGFWYEGWNNCYDLVKLNLRNNEVVEYLLNAVKMWIETWDIDGI
;
A
#
# COMPACT_ATOMS: atom_id res chain seq x y z
N MET A 1 11.09 23.86 -5.36
CA MET A 1 10.47 22.65 -5.99
C MET A 1 8.96 22.77 -5.91
N TRP A 2 8.19 22.05 -6.71
CA TRP A 2 6.71 22.15 -6.64
C TRP A 2 6.15 21.83 -5.25
N PHE A 3 6.83 20.97 -4.51
CA PHE A 3 6.43 20.54 -3.17
C PHE A 3 6.54 21.67 -2.12
N ASP A 4 7.45 22.63 -2.30
CA ASP A 4 7.70 23.70 -1.32
C ASP A 4 6.47 24.60 -1.12
N ASP A 5 5.64 24.73 -2.17
CA ASP A 5 4.42 25.56 -2.16
C ASP A 5 3.13 24.70 -2.20
N ALA A 6 3.24 23.38 -1.99
CA ALA A 6 2.10 22.50 -2.11
C ALA A 6 1.13 22.64 -0.93
N THR A 7 -0.17 22.74 -1.25
CA THR A 7 -1.26 22.53 -0.31
C THR A 7 -1.81 21.14 -0.54
N ILE A 8 -1.67 20.25 0.46
CA ILE A 8 -1.96 18.84 0.34
C ILE A 8 -3.35 18.53 0.89
N TYR A 9 -4.17 17.86 0.10
CA TYR A 9 -5.43 17.26 0.52
C TYR A 9 -5.23 15.75 0.69
N GLN A 10 -5.42 15.23 1.90
CA GLN A 10 -5.21 13.82 2.20
C GLN A 10 -6.51 13.03 2.04
N ILE A 11 -6.43 11.87 1.40
CA ILE A 11 -7.54 10.93 1.20
C ILE A 11 -7.15 9.57 1.77
N TYR A 12 -8.00 9.03 2.66
CA TYR A 12 -7.97 7.62 3.03
C TYR A 12 -8.95 6.85 2.11
N PRO A 13 -8.45 6.20 1.05
CA PRO A 13 -9.32 5.72 -0.04
C PRO A 13 -10.26 4.58 0.39
N LEU A 14 -9.81 3.64 1.22
CA LEU A 14 -10.68 2.56 1.70
C LEU A 14 -11.89 3.11 2.46
N GLY A 15 -11.68 4.14 3.31
CA GLY A 15 -12.76 4.78 4.05
C GLY A 15 -13.66 5.63 3.16
N LEU A 16 -13.07 6.58 2.41
CA LEU A 16 -13.82 7.50 1.54
C LEU A 16 -14.68 6.77 0.52
N CYS A 17 -14.12 5.70 -0.06
CA CYS A 17 -14.79 4.94 -1.13
C CYS A 17 -15.72 3.85 -0.59
N GLY A 18 -15.83 3.69 0.74
CA GLY A 18 -16.74 2.71 1.36
C GLY A 18 -16.36 1.27 1.05
N ALA A 19 -15.06 0.97 1.09
CA ALA A 19 -14.55 -0.39 0.95
C ALA A 19 -14.92 -1.25 2.18
N PRO A 20 -15.11 -2.57 2.04
CA PRO A 20 -15.23 -3.47 3.18
C PRO A 20 -14.03 -3.37 4.11
N LEU A 21 -14.26 -3.53 5.44
CA LEU A 21 -13.20 -3.42 6.46
C LEU A 21 -12.13 -4.50 6.33
N GLN A 22 -12.53 -5.70 5.89
CA GLN A 22 -11.62 -6.84 5.71
C GLN A 22 -11.52 -7.20 4.23
N ASN A 23 -10.33 -7.55 3.79
CA ASN A 23 -10.10 -8.13 2.49
C ASN A 23 -10.18 -9.66 2.63
N ASP A 24 -11.29 -10.22 2.24
CA ASP A 24 -11.56 -11.67 2.29
C ASP A 24 -10.88 -12.46 1.16
N GLY A 25 -10.13 -11.76 0.29
CA GLY A 25 -9.46 -12.34 -0.86
C GLY A 25 -10.37 -12.53 -2.09
N SER A 26 -11.65 -12.14 -2.01
CA SER A 26 -12.54 -12.16 -3.16
C SER A 26 -12.16 -11.08 -4.17
N ASP A 27 -12.46 -11.34 -5.44
CA ASP A 27 -12.30 -10.32 -6.48
C ASP A 27 -13.48 -9.34 -6.42
N GLN A 28 -13.19 -8.12 -5.96
CA GLN A 28 -14.14 -7.02 -5.87
C GLN A 28 -13.81 -5.89 -6.83
N THR A 29 -12.90 -6.10 -7.78
CA THR A 29 -12.44 -5.07 -8.74
C THR A 29 -13.58 -4.51 -9.59
N GLY A 30 -14.61 -5.29 -9.85
CA GLY A 30 -15.81 -4.85 -10.60
C GLY A 30 -16.66 -3.79 -9.90
N GLU A 31 -16.42 -3.50 -8.61
CA GLU A 31 -17.12 -2.44 -7.88
C GLU A 31 -16.59 -1.03 -8.19
N HIS A 32 -15.37 -0.91 -8.75
CA HIS A 32 -14.75 0.34 -9.19
C HIS A 32 -14.85 1.50 -8.17
N ARG A 33 -14.74 1.17 -6.87
CA ARG A 33 -15.02 2.13 -5.77
C ARG A 33 -14.11 3.34 -5.77
N ILE A 34 -12.85 3.20 -6.21
CA ILE A 34 -11.89 4.31 -6.25
C ILE A 34 -12.35 5.46 -7.16
N LEU A 35 -13.21 5.18 -8.16
CA LEU A 35 -13.77 6.20 -9.04
C LEU A 35 -14.63 7.23 -8.30
N ARG A 36 -15.10 6.95 -7.07
CA ARG A 36 -15.79 7.93 -6.20
C ARG A 36 -14.94 9.16 -5.89
N VAL A 37 -13.62 9.05 -5.99
CA VAL A 37 -12.70 10.19 -5.84
C VAL A 37 -12.94 11.25 -6.91
N LEU A 38 -13.42 10.86 -8.10
CA LEU A 38 -13.72 11.81 -9.19
C LEU A 38 -14.73 12.88 -8.78
N ASP A 39 -15.69 12.55 -7.92
CA ASP A 39 -16.69 13.49 -7.41
C ASP A 39 -16.07 14.58 -6.52
N TRP A 40 -14.90 14.31 -5.95
CA TRP A 40 -14.18 15.20 -5.04
C TRP A 40 -13.23 16.16 -5.76
N VAL A 41 -12.85 15.92 -7.01
CA VAL A 41 -11.85 16.72 -7.75
C VAL A 41 -12.22 18.20 -7.77
N LYS A 42 -13.49 18.53 -8.05
CA LYS A 42 -13.95 19.93 -8.05
C LYS A 42 -13.88 20.59 -6.68
N HIS A 43 -14.20 19.84 -5.63
CA HIS A 43 -14.13 20.32 -4.25
C HIS A 43 -12.67 20.59 -3.85
N ILE A 44 -11.78 19.67 -4.11
CA ILE A 44 -10.35 19.77 -3.81
C ILE A 44 -9.74 20.98 -4.53
N LYS A 45 -10.06 21.15 -5.82
CA LYS A 45 -9.63 22.32 -6.59
C LYS A 45 -10.16 23.63 -6.01
N LYS A 46 -11.43 23.66 -5.60
CA LYS A 46 -12.06 24.85 -4.99
C LYS A 46 -11.43 25.24 -3.66
N LEU A 47 -10.91 24.28 -2.89
CA LEU A 47 -10.15 24.53 -1.67
C LEU A 47 -8.76 25.13 -1.93
N GLY A 48 -8.28 25.11 -3.16
CA GLY A 48 -6.95 25.57 -3.53
C GLY A 48 -5.86 24.53 -3.25
N ALA A 49 -6.21 23.27 -3.01
CA ALA A 49 -5.23 22.21 -2.88
C ALA A 49 -4.57 21.92 -4.24
N THR A 50 -3.24 21.78 -4.21
CA THR A 50 -2.41 21.56 -5.39
C THR A 50 -1.87 20.13 -5.49
N CYS A 51 -2.10 19.33 -4.45
CA CYS A 51 -1.69 17.95 -4.37
C CYS A 51 -2.71 17.12 -3.58
N VAL A 52 -2.94 15.89 -4.00
CA VAL A 52 -3.65 14.87 -3.21
C VAL A 52 -2.64 13.83 -2.75
N LEU A 53 -2.61 13.58 -1.44
CA LEU A 53 -1.91 12.45 -0.82
C LEU A 53 -2.92 11.33 -0.56
N PHE A 54 -2.75 10.21 -1.23
CA PHE A 54 -3.50 9.00 -0.91
C PHE A 54 -2.81 8.21 0.19
N ASN A 55 -3.51 7.95 1.30
CA ASN A 55 -3.14 6.89 2.22
C ASN A 55 -3.06 5.56 1.45
N PRO A 56 -2.42 4.51 2.02
CA PRO A 56 -2.15 3.29 1.25
C PRO A 56 -3.39 2.76 0.53
N LEU A 57 -3.23 2.51 -0.77
CA LEU A 57 -4.28 1.99 -1.66
C LEU A 57 -3.91 0.63 -2.27
N PHE A 58 -2.78 0.08 -1.83
CA PHE A 58 -2.29 -1.23 -2.29
C PHE A 58 -3.09 -2.37 -1.68
N ASP A 59 -3.05 -3.54 -2.33
CA ASP A 59 -3.66 -4.75 -1.77
C ASP A 59 -3.20 -4.97 -0.33
N SER A 60 -4.16 -5.10 0.59
CA SER A 60 -3.92 -5.11 2.03
C SER A 60 -4.85 -6.06 2.77
N ASP A 61 -4.50 -6.44 4.01
CA ASP A 61 -5.33 -7.34 4.83
C ASP A 61 -6.62 -6.65 5.30
N ALA A 62 -6.52 -5.39 5.77
CA ALA A 62 -7.65 -4.66 6.31
C ALA A 62 -7.59 -3.15 6.03
N HIS A 63 -6.65 -2.44 6.66
CA HIS A 63 -6.67 -0.97 6.76
C HIS A 63 -5.72 -0.25 5.79
N GLY A 64 -5.04 -0.96 4.89
CA GLY A 64 -4.12 -0.39 3.91
C GLY A 64 -2.67 -0.33 4.38
N TYR A 65 -2.41 -0.13 5.68
CA TYR A 65 -1.05 -0.16 6.23
C TYR A 65 -0.50 -1.58 6.43
N ASP A 66 -1.32 -2.58 6.21
CA ASP A 66 -1.03 -4.01 6.27
C ASP A 66 -0.94 -4.61 4.85
N THR A 67 -0.02 -4.07 4.06
CA THR A 67 0.15 -4.37 2.63
C THR A 67 0.40 -5.86 2.37
N ARG A 68 -0.32 -6.42 1.39
CA ARG A 68 -0.12 -7.76 0.81
C ARG A 68 0.73 -7.71 -0.45
N ASP A 69 0.51 -6.69 -1.29
CA ASP A 69 1.21 -6.52 -2.56
C ASP A 69 1.26 -5.03 -2.95
N TYR A 70 2.48 -4.50 -3.10
CA TYR A 70 2.71 -3.12 -3.52
C TYR A 70 2.46 -2.88 -5.02
N ASN A 71 2.37 -3.95 -5.82
CA ASN A 71 2.22 -3.86 -7.27
C ASN A 71 0.74 -3.91 -7.71
N ARG A 72 -0.18 -3.97 -6.76
CA ARG A 72 -1.60 -4.12 -7.02
C ARG A 72 -2.41 -3.09 -6.25
N VAL A 73 -3.38 -2.46 -6.92
CA VAL A 73 -4.43 -1.70 -6.24
C VAL A 73 -5.29 -2.66 -5.43
N ASP A 74 -5.69 -2.26 -4.24
CA ASP A 74 -6.56 -3.08 -3.39
C ASP A 74 -7.84 -3.48 -4.15
N PRO A 75 -8.16 -4.78 -4.27
CA PRO A 75 -9.32 -5.25 -5.04
C PRO A 75 -10.64 -4.69 -4.52
N ARG A 76 -10.70 -4.28 -3.26
CA ARG A 76 -11.87 -3.60 -2.69
C ARG A 76 -12.06 -2.18 -3.23
N LEU A 77 -11.04 -1.59 -3.84
CA LEU A 77 -11.08 -0.26 -4.45
C LEU A 77 -11.36 -0.30 -5.96
N GLY A 78 -10.91 -1.34 -6.65
CA GLY A 78 -11.05 -1.48 -8.09
C GLY A 78 -9.78 -1.94 -8.77
N THR A 79 -9.57 -1.50 -9.99
CA THR A 79 -8.44 -1.90 -10.84
C THR A 79 -7.35 -0.83 -10.92
N LYS A 80 -6.20 -1.19 -11.49
CA LYS A 80 -5.13 -0.24 -11.80
C LYS A 80 -5.59 0.83 -12.81
N GLU A 81 -6.45 0.43 -13.76
CA GLU A 81 -7.03 1.32 -14.77
C GLU A 81 -7.95 2.36 -14.13
N ASP A 82 -8.72 1.97 -13.10
CA ASP A 82 -9.55 2.90 -12.36
C ASP A 82 -8.69 3.95 -11.64
N PHE A 83 -7.58 3.52 -11.00
CA PHE A 83 -6.69 4.47 -10.34
C PHE A 83 -5.96 5.36 -11.35
N GLN A 84 -5.57 4.84 -12.51
CA GLN A 84 -5.03 5.68 -13.61
C GLN A 84 -6.03 6.76 -14.05
N ALA A 85 -7.33 6.40 -14.13
CA ALA A 85 -8.37 7.37 -14.46
C ALA A 85 -8.50 8.47 -13.40
N VAL A 86 -8.35 8.12 -12.11
CA VAL A 86 -8.34 9.10 -11.01
C VAL A 86 -7.12 10.02 -11.10
N CYS A 87 -5.92 9.48 -11.30
CA CYS A 87 -4.69 10.27 -11.45
C CYS A 87 -4.82 11.25 -12.63
N LYS A 88 -5.28 10.76 -13.78
CA LYS A 88 -5.51 11.60 -14.97
C LYS A 88 -6.46 12.76 -14.67
N ALA A 89 -7.60 12.49 -14.02
CA ALA A 89 -8.57 13.54 -13.69
C ALA A 89 -8.02 14.59 -12.72
N LEU A 90 -7.19 14.19 -11.76
CA LEU A 90 -6.49 15.09 -10.85
C LEU A 90 -5.50 15.96 -11.61
N HIS A 91 -4.66 15.37 -12.49
CA HIS A 91 -3.72 16.10 -13.33
C HIS A 91 -4.40 17.09 -14.28
N GLU A 92 -5.51 16.71 -14.92
CA GLU A 92 -6.32 17.61 -15.75
C GLU A 92 -6.90 18.78 -14.96
N ALA A 93 -7.13 18.59 -13.66
CA ALA A 93 -7.52 19.67 -12.74
C ALA A 93 -6.34 20.53 -12.25
N GLY A 94 -5.09 20.19 -12.59
CA GLY A 94 -3.87 20.83 -12.12
C GLY A 94 -3.47 20.41 -10.71
N ILE A 95 -3.89 19.22 -10.26
CA ILE A 95 -3.63 18.67 -8.93
C ILE A 95 -2.67 17.48 -9.08
N ARG A 96 -1.58 17.50 -8.32
CA ARG A 96 -0.57 16.44 -8.28
C ARG A 96 -1.02 15.27 -7.41
N VAL A 97 -0.40 14.12 -7.61
CA VAL A 97 -0.73 12.87 -6.89
C VAL A 97 0.49 12.38 -6.14
N MET A 98 0.31 12.16 -4.82
CA MET A 98 1.29 11.48 -3.96
C MET A 98 0.68 10.22 -3.37
N LEU A 99 1.52 9.21 -3.15
CA LEU A 99 1.15 7.98 -2.46
C LEU A 99 1.87 7.84 -1.13
N ASP A 100 1.17 7.30 -0.14
CA ASP A 100 1.76 6.91 1.14
C ASP A 100 2.51 5.57 0.99
N GLY A 101 3.84 5.65 0.97
CA GLY A 101 4.74 4.51 0.84
C GLY A 101 5.06 3.89 2.18
N VAL A 102 4.36 2.85 2.58
CA VAL A 102 4.61 2.12 3.84
C VAL A 102 5.74 1.11 3.62
N PHE A 103 6.99 1.49 3.89
CA PHE A 103 8.17 0.65 3.60
C PHE A 103 8.80 0.02 4.86
N ASN A 104 8.30 0.36 6.06
CA ASN A 104 8.82 -0.19 7.30
C ASN A 104 8.33 -1.62 7.57
N HIS A 105 7.08 -1.92 7.21
CA HIS A 105 6.41 -3.19 7.51
C HIS A 105 5.38 -3.53 6.44
N VAL A 106 4.89 -4.77 6.51
CA VAL A 106 3.84 -5.33 5.64
C VAL A 106 2.80 -6.06 6.47
N GLY A 107 1.66 -6.38 5.87
CA GLY A 107 0.66 -7.26 6.49
C GLY A 107 1.14 -8.72 6.55
N ARG A 108 0.46 -9.52 7.37
CA ARG A 108 0.72 -10.96 7.44
C ARG A 108 0.33 -11.71 6.16
N GLY A 109 -0.54 -11.10 5.34
CA GLY A 109 -0.91 -11.59 4.01
C GLY A 109 0.12 -11.31 2.92
N PHE A 110 1.23 -10.58 3.21
CA PHE A 110 2.27 -10.29 2.24
C PHE A 110 2.87 -11.57 1.67
N TRP A 111 2.97 -11.65 0.35
CA TRP A 111 3.31 -12.89 -0.37
C TRP A 111 4.63 -13.54 0.10
N ALA A 112 5.69 -12.75 0.36
CA ALA A 112 6.96 -13.28 0.84
C ALA A 112 6.86 -13.77 2.30
N PHE A 113 6.05 -13.12 3.14
CA PHE A 113 5.81 -13.58 4.51
C PHE A 113 4.96 -14.86 4.53
N ARG A 114 3.99 -14.98 3.63
CA ARG A 114 3.23 -16.23 3.45
C ARG A 114 4.13 -17.41 3.07
N ASP A 115 5.11 -17.19 2.21
CA ASP A 115 6.12 -18.22 1.87
C ASP A 115 6.91 -18.63 3.13
N VAL A 116 7.30 -17.67 3.98
CA VAL A 116 7.96 -17.98 5.26
C VAL A 116 7.04 -18.76 6.21
N GLN A 117 5.76 -18.38 6.30
CA GLN A 117 4.79 -19.10 7.12
C GLN A 117 4.64 -20.56 6.68
N GLU A 118 4.72 -20.85 5.38
CA GLU A 118 4.60 -22.19 4.79
C GLU A 118 5.90 -22.98 4.91
N LYS A 119 7.01 -22.42 4.43
CA LYS A 119 8.30 -23.13 4.27
C LYS A 119 9.24 -22.98 5.47
N LYS A 120 8.97 -22.07 6.37
CA LYS A 120 9.78 -21.82 7.58
C LYS A 120 11.25 -21.54 7.20
N TRP A 121 12.16 -22.35 7.75
CA TRP A 121 13.59 -22.23 7.53
C TRP A 121 14.00 -22.37 6.05
N ASP A 122 13.23 -23.13 5.27
CA ASP A 122 13.50 -23.39 3.86
C ASP A 122 13.02 -22.28 2.92
N SER A 123 12.33 -21.25 3.46
CA SER A 123 11.92 -20.10 2.67
C SER A 123 13.12 -19.28 2.19
N ALA A 124 13.11 -18.92 0.90
CA ALA A 124 14.07 -18.00 0.32
C ALA A 124 13.92 -16.56 0.87
N TYR A 125 12.76 -16.23 1.46
CA TYR A 125 12.41 -14.90 1.93
C TYR A 125 12.56 -14.71 3.43
N LYS A 126 13.07 -15.68 4.20
CA LYS A 126 13.22 -15.56 5.65
C LYS A 126 14.07 -14.36 6.08
N ASP A 127 15.08 -14.01 5.30
CA ASP A 127 15.99 -12.89 5.58
C ASP A 127 15.42 -11.51 5.14
N TRP A 128 14.22 -11.50 4.54
CA TRP A 128 13.46 -10.28 4.25
C TRP A 128 12.84 -9.67 5.49
N PHE A 129 12.78 -10.43 6.58
CA PHE A 129 12.18 -10.06 7.85
C PHE A 129 13.19 -10.30 9.00
N HIS A 130 12.90 -9.76 10.17
CA HIS A 130 13.64 -10.06 11.38
C HIS A 130 12.99 -11.25 12.08
N ILE A 131 13.48 -12.46 11.84
CA ILE A 131 12.90 -13.73 12.28
C ILE A 131 13.84 -14.48 13.22
N SER A 132 13.29 -15.16 14.23
CA SER A 132 13.96 -16.16 15.06
C SER A 132 13.15 -17.44 15.11
N PHE A 133 13.76 -18.55 14.70
CA PHE A 133 13.14 -19.86 14.74
C PHE A 133 13.21 -20.53 16.13
N ASP A 134 13.90 -19.90 17.09
CA ASP A 134 13.96 -20.35 18.50
C ASP A 134 12.79 -19.81 19.35
N GLY A 135 11.93 -18.98 18.76
CA GLY A 135 10.81 -18.32 19.44
C GLY A 135 9.48 -18.50 18.73
N ASN A 136 8.46 -17.81 19.25
CA ASN A 136 7.14 -17.77 18.66
C ASN A 136 6.46 -16.43 18.98
N THR A 137 5.42 -16.09 18.20
CA THR A 137 4.52 -14.97 18.51
C THR A 137 3.16 -15.51 18.97
N GLY A 138 2.25 -14.61 19.35
CA GLY A 138 0.86 -14.97 19.67
C GLY A 138 0.08 -15.61 18.51
N TYR A 139 0.59 -15.50 17.29
CA TYR A 139 0.00 -16.16 16.09
C TYR A 139 0.38 -17.63 15.94
N ASN A 140 1.35 -18.10 16.72
CA ASN A 140 1.76 -19.50 16.76
C ASN A 140 2.23 -20.05 15.39
N ASP A 141 2.95 -19.23 14.64
CA ASP A 141 3.52 -19.62 13.33
C ASP A 141 4.70 -20.60 13.45
N GLY A 142 5.19 -20.89 14.65
CA GLY A 142 6.36 -21.73 14.88
C GLY A 142 7.68 -20.97 14.75
N PHE A 143 7.65 -19.66 14.73
CA PHE A 143 8.80 -18.76 14.79
C PHE A 143 8.37 -17.40 15.36
N TRP A 144 9.34 -16.67 15.92
CA TRP A 144 9.18 -15.27 16.31
C TRP A 144 9.59 -14.36 15.15
N TYR A 145 8.95 -13.20 15.05
CA TYR A 145 9.34 -12.12 14.12
C TYR A 145 9.10 -10.76 14.77
N GLU A 146 9.84 -9.75 14.29
CA GLU A 146 9.65 -8.37 14.74
C GLU A 146 8.41 -7.77 14.08
N GLY A 147 7.47 -7.28 14.91
CA GLY A 147 6.33 -6.48 14.48
C GLY A 147 6.59 -4.98 14.69
N TRP A 148 5.88 -4.13 13.94
CA TRP A 148 5.92 -2.70 14.16
C TRP A 148 5.34 -2.35 15.53
N ASN A 149 6.15 -1.76 16.42
CA ASN A 149 5.77 -1.38 17.78
C ASN A 149 5.06 -2.50 18.56
N ASN A 150 5.56 -3.73 18.43
CA ASN A 150 4.98 -4.97 19.01
C ASN A 150 3.59 -5.34 18.44
N CYS A 151 3.14 -4.71 17.37
CA CYS A 151 1.96 -5.14 16.62
C CYS A 151 2.39 -6.21 15.61
N TYR A 152 2.05 -7.45 15.89
CA TYR A 152 2.46 -8.60 15.07
C TYR A 152 1.61 -8.79 13.80
N ASP A 153 0.54 -8.02 13.61
CA ASP A 153 -0.18 -7.92 12.33
C ASP A 153 0.67 -7.19 11.28
N LEU A 154 1.62 -6.37 11.73
CA LEU A 154 2.48 -5.51 10.93
C LEU A 154 3.91 -6.03 10.99
N VAL A 155 4.24 -6.92 10.05
CA VAL A 155 5.53 -7.64 10.01
C VAL A 155 6.62 -6.70 9.51
N LYS A 156 7.64 -6.47 10.32
CA LYS A 156 8.72 -5.54 9.98
C LYS A 156 9.63 -6.09 8.89
N LEU A 157 9.89 -5.26 7.88
CA LEU A 157 10.82 -5.55 6.80
C LEU A 157 12.27 -5.34 7.24
N ASN A 158 13.17 -6.18 6.77
CA ASN A 158 14.61 -6.04 6.94
C ASN A 158 15.18 -5.14 5.82
N LEU A 159 15.17 -3.82 6.03
CA LEU A 159 15.70 -2.86 5.06
C LEU A 159 17.24 -2.89 4.91
N ARG A 160 17.95 -3.77 5.63
CA ARG A 160 19.36 -4.06 5.39
C ARG A 160 19.56 -5.14 4.33
N ASN A 161 18.50 -5.85 3.97
CA ASN A 161 18.52 -6.81 2.87
C ASN A 161 18.34 -6.07 1.55
N ASN A 162 19.33 -6.17 0.66
CA ASN A 162 19.32 -5.47 -0.63
C ASN A 162 18.15 -5.92 -1.52
N GLU A 163 17.74 -7.18 -1.47
CA GLU A 163 16.61 -7.68 -2.26
C GLU A 163 15.29 -7.01 -1.85
N VAL A 164 15.10 -6.75 -0.53
CA VAL A 164 13.94 -6.02 -0.03
C VAL A 164 13.94 -4.58 -0.56
N VAL A 165 15.08 -3.91 -0.48
CA VAL A 165 15.22 -2.54 -0.98
C VAL A 165 14.97 -2.46 -2.48
N GLU A 166 15.53 -3.40 -3.25
CA GLU A 166 15.34 -3.47 -4.70
C GLU A 166 13.88 -3.74 -5.05
N TYR A 167 13.21 -4.66 -4.34
CA TYR A 167 11.78 -4.92 -4.53
C TYR A 167 10.93 -3.65 -4.30
N LEU A 168 11.18 -2.93 -3.20
CA LEU A 168 10.45 -1.69 -2.88
C LEU A 168 10.71 -0.59 -3.92
N LEU A 169 11.97 -0.41 -4.35
CA LEU A 169 12.31 0.57 -5.39
C LEU A 169 11.67 0.22 -6.74
N ASN A 170 11.59 -1.06 -7.09
CA ASN A 170 10.89 -1.51 -8.30
C ASN A 170 9.38 -1.25 -8.22
N ALA A 171 8.76 -1.42 -7.03
CA ALA A 171 7.37 -1.05 -6.82
C ALA A 171 7.16 0.46 -7.04
N VAL A 172 7.99 1.31 -6.43
CA VAL A 172 7.92 2.78 -6.63
C VAL A 172 8.09 3.16 -8.12
N LYS A 173 9.06 2.54 -8.80
CA LYS A 173 9.27 2.75 -10.23
C LYS A 173 8.01 2.40 -11.03
N MET A 174 7.39 1.27 -10.74
CA MET A 174 6.14 0.86 -11.37
C MET A 174 5.01 1.87 -11.11
N TRP A 175 4.88 2.42 -9.89
CA TRP A 175 3.87 3.43 -9.58
C TRP A 175 4.04 4.69 -10.42
N ILE A 176 5.30 5.15 -10.60
CA ILE A 176 5.62 6.31 -11.44
C ILE A 176 5.28 6.00 -12.91
N GLU A 177 5.75 4.87 -13.43
CA GLU A 177 5.60 4.51 -14.85
C GLU A 177 4.16 4.16 -15.23
N THR A 178 3.39 3.58 -14.29
CA THR A 178 2.05 3.05 -14.57
C THR A 178 0.94 4.01 -14.17
N TRP A 179 1.08 4.66 -13.00
CA TRP A 179 0.02 5.53 -12.44
C TRP A 179 0.34 7.01 -12.58
N ASP A 180 1.53 7.36 -13.08
CA ASP A 180 1.96 8.75 -13.30
C ASP A 180 1.89 9.60 -12.01
N ILE A 181 2.35 9.03 -10.88
CA ILE A 181 2.39 9.75 -9.60
C ILE A 181 3.51 10.78 -9.57
N ASP A 182 3.32 11.87 -8.82
CA ASP A 182 4.28 12.99 -8.70
C ASP A 182 5.20 12.86 -7.48
N GLY A 183 4.86 12.00 -6.51
CA GLY A 183 5.63 11.84 -5.27
C GLY A 183 5.17 10.69 -4.38
N ILE A 184 5.95 10.44 -3.35
CA ILE A 184 5.71 9.47 -2.26
C ILE A 184 6.06 10.11 -0.92
#